data_95998f4339b2accedf0da51ae1a6f88e
#
_entry.id   95998f4339b2accedf0da51ae1a6f88e
#
_cell.length_a   1.000
_cell.length_b   1.000
_cell.length_c   1.000
_cell.angle_alpha   90.00
_cell.angle_beta   90.00
_cell.angle_gamma   90.00
#
_symmetry.space_group_name_H-M   'P 1'
#
loop_
_entity.id
_entity.type
_entity.pdbx_description
1 polymer ?
#
loop_
_entity_poly.entity_id
_entity_poly.type
_entity_poly.pdbx_seq_one_letter_code
_entity_poly.pdbx_strand_id
1 'polypeptide(L)'
;MANLKSLAKDTAIYGLSSIVGRFLNYLLVPLYTARLAASSGGYGVITEVYSYTALLLVLLTFGMETTFFRFVNKEGGRDPMRVYSTTLIAVGGVGVAFVALVLGFLPQIAAALDYADHPEYVGTMAVCVAIDAFQCIPFAYLRYRRRPIKFAALKLLFIGLNIGLNLVYFLLLPALYARPAWHDVVACVYDPSVGVGYAFFINLACTALVTFFFRRELTGFRYVFDRRLMARMWHYAWPILILGIAGILNQTADKMIFPRIVEGPEGKVQLGIYGACVKIAMIMAMITQAFRYAYEPFVFGKDREGDNRDTYARAMKYFVIFTLLAFLIVVGYLDVIKHIIAPGYWDGLRVVPIVMAAEILMGIYFNLSFWYKLIDRTIWGAWFSGAGCVVLVAVNVAFIPTYGYMACAWAGVAGYATAMLLSYFVGRRYYPIRYPLRSIGVYVLLAAAFFAVMQWLPAAWPLWARLGVNTVLIGLFAAHAVHYDFPLRAWPVVGRYFRKRS
;
A
#
# COMPACT_ATOMS: atom_id res chain seq x y z
N MET A 1 -1.17 -30.61 16.68
CA MET A 1 -0.90 -29.33 17.35
C MET A 1 0.46 -28.71 16.98
N ALA A 2 1.53 -29.48 16.82
CA ALA A 2 2.85 -28.95 16.41
C ALA A 2 2.84 -28.25 15.04
N ASN A 3 2.08 -28.75 14.07
CA ASN A 3 2.00 -28.23 12.71
C ASN A 3 1.28 -26.85 12.63
N LEU A 4 0.30 -26.61 13.49
CA LEU A 4 -0.46 -25.34 13.53
C LEU A 4 0.36 -24.20 14.14
N LYS A 5 1.15 -24.46 15.18
CA LYS A 5 2.07 -23.48 15.81
C LYS A 5 3.19 -23.09 14.84
N SER A 6 3.75 -24.04 14.10
CA SER A 6 4.77 -23.78 13.08
C SER A 6 4.19 -22.92 11.94
N LEU A 7 3.01 -23.27 11.44
CA LEU A 7 2.34 -22.49 10.39
C LEU A 7 2.02 -21.05 10.84
N ALA A 8 1.53 -20.88 12.06
CA ALA A 8 1.26 -19.56 12.63
C ALA A 8 2.54 -18.72 12.78
N LYS A 9 3.66 -19.34 13.22
CA LYS A 9 4.96 -18.70 13.31
C LYS A 9 5.47 -18.25 11.93
N ASP A 10 5.41 -19.13 10.94
CA ASP A 10 5.86 -18.82 9.58
C ASP A 10 5.02 -17.70 8.97
N THR A 11 3.69 -17.74 9.12
CA THR A 11 2.77 -16.70 8.66
C THR A 11 3.05 -15.37 9.35
N ALA A 12 3.33 -15.38 10.65
CA ALA A 12 3.71 -14.17 11.40
C ALA A 12 5.02 -13.57 10.89
N ILE A 13 6.04 -14.38 10.58
CA ILE A 13 7.31 -13.89 10.03
C ILE A 13 7.09 -13.26 8.65
N TYR A 14 6.33 -13.90 7.76
CA TYR A 14 6.02 -13.35 6.42
C TYR A 14 5.21 -12.05 6.51
N GLY A 15 4.17 -12.02 7.36
CA GLY A 15 3.33 -10.84 7.56
C GLY A 15 4.10 -9.69 8.19
N LEU A 16 4.81 -9.96 9.28
CA LEU A 16 5.58 -8.94 10.00
C LEU A 16 6.69 -8.35 9.14
N SER A 17 7.46 -9.16 8.40
CA SER A 17 8.51 -8.65 7.50
C SER A 17 7.94 -7.75 6.40
N SER A 18 6.74 -8.05 5.90
CA SER A 18 6.07 -7.21 4.90
C SER A 18 5.54 -5.89 5.47
N ILE A 19 5.00 -5.91 6.70
CA ILE A 19 4.52 -4.70 7.39
C ILE A 19 5.70 -3.80 7.78
N VAL A 20 6.73 -4.38 8.41
CA VAL A 20 7.95 -3.68 8.79
C VAL A 20 8.61 -3.07 7.55
N GLY A 21 8.60 -3.81 6.43
CA GLY A 21 9.12 -3.30 5.16
C GLY A 21 8.43 -2.03 4.68
N ARG A 22 7.12 -1.99 4.73
CA ARG A 22 6.35 -0.79 4.35
C ARG A 22 6.60 0.37 5.30
N PHE A 23 6.66 0.10 6.60
CA PHE A 23 6.96 1.11 7.62
C PHE A 23 8.36 1.71 7.45
N LEU A 24 9.36 0.88 7.18
CA LEU A 24 10.73 1.35 6.98
C LEU A 24 10.87 2.19 5.70
N ASN A 25 10.21 1.81 4.60
CA ASN A 25 10.16 2.64 3.40
C ASN A 25 9.48 4.00 3.63
N TYR A 26 8.58 4.08 4.61
CA TYR A 26 7.96 5.33 5.03
C TYR A 26 8.99 6.32 5.60
N LEU A 27 10.09 5.82 6.20
CA LEU A 27 11.18 6.66 6.73
C LEU A 27 11.93 7.44 5.64
N LEU A 28 11.78 7.10 4.36
CA LEU A 28 12.34 7.88 3.25
C LEU A 28 11.56 9.16 2.96
N VAL A 29 10.30 9.27 3.41
CA VAL A 29 9.48 10.46 3.18
C VAL A 29 10.07 11.72 3.82
N PRO A 30 10.45 11.73 5.12
CA PRO A 30 11.15 12.86 5.73
C PRO A 30 12.42 13.24 4.97
N LEU A 31 13.20 12.24 4.55
CA LEU A 31 14.44 12.45 3.81
C LEU A 31 14.19 13.17 2.48
N TYR A 32 13.30 12.63 1.68
CA TYR A 32 13.01 13.19 0.36
C TYR A 32 12.38 14.58 0.45
N THR A 33 11.41 14.78 1.35
CA THR A 33 10.76 16.09 1.50
C THR A 33 11.69 17.15 2.08
N ALA A 34 12.68 16.77 2.91
CA ALA A 34 13.69 17.67 3.43
C ALA A 34 14.75 18.06 2.38
N ARG A 35 15.04 17.19 1.42
CA ARG A 35 16.10 17.40 0.40
C ARG A 35 15.58 17.84 -0.95
N LEU A 36 14.37 17.47 -1.31
CA LEU A 36 13.70 17.92 -2.53
C LEU A 36 12.76 19.06 -2.14
N ALA A 37 13.09 20.28 -2.53
CA ALA A 37 12.19 21.42 -2.30
C ALA A 37 10.83 21.15 -2.95
N ALA A 38 9.72 21.53 -2.30
CA ALA A 38 8.39 21.34 -2.87
C ALA A 38 8.26 22.04 -4.24
N SER A 39 8.84 23.24 -4.35
CA SER A 39 8.87 24.04 -5.59
C SER A 39 9.62 23.39 -6.75
N SER A 40 10.51 22.42 -6.50
CA SER A 40 11.21 21.71 -7.59
C SER A 40 10.36 20.63 -8.27
N GLY A 41 9.21 20.24 -7.68
CA GLY A 41 8.39 19.13 -8.16
C GLY A 41 9.04 17.74 -8.02
N GLY A 42 10.26 17.64 -7.48
CA GLY A 42 11.01 16.38 -7.43
C GLY A 42 10.29 15.26 -6.70
N TYR A 43 9.57 15.54 -5.61
CA TYR A 43 8.76 14.54 -4.93
C TYR A 43 7.51 14.13 -5.73
N GLY A 44 7.01 15.03 -6.61
CA GLY A 44 5.95 14.72 -7.58
C GLY A 44 6.42 13.70 -8.61
N VAL A 45 7.64 13.89 -9.14
CA VAL A 45 8.29 12.92 -10.05
C VAL A 45 8.39 11.53 -9.38
N ILE A 46 8.87 11.48 -8.14
CA ILE A 46 8.91 10.21 -7.37
C ILE A 46 7.51 9.60 -7.26
N THR A 47 6.51 10.41 -6.90
CA THR A 47 5.13 9.94 -6.70
C THR A 47 4.52 9.40 -7.99
N GLU A 48 4.71 10.09 -9.10
CA GLU A 48 4.21 9.69 -10.42
C GLU A 48 4.88 8.39 -10.90
N VAL A 49 6.20 8.36 -10.95
CA VAL A 49 6.98 7.23 -11.48
C VAL A 49 6.71 5.95 -10.68
N TYR A 50 6.67 6.03 -9.34
CA TYR A 50 6.30 4.88 -8.53
C TYR A 50 4.84 4.44 -8.70
N SER A 51 3.93 5.34 -9.07
CA SER A 51 2.54 4.98 -9.37
C SER A 51 2.43 4.18 -10.66
N TYR A 52 3.15 4.58 -11.72
CA TYR A 52 3.30 3.77 -12.94
C TYR A 52 3.97 2.42 -12.65
N THR A 53 5.04 2.42 -11.86
CA THR A 53 5.76 1.19 -11.48
C THR A 53 4.84 0.20 -10.77
N ALA A 54 3.97 0.68 -9.89
CA ALA A 54 3.01 -0.17 -9.17
C ALA A 54 1.99 -0.83 -10.13
N LEU A 55 1.50 -0.09 -11.13
CA LEU A 55 0.63 -0.65 -12.17
C LEU A 55 1.37 -1.66 -13.05
N LEU A 56 2.57 -1.31 -13.51
CA LEU A 56 3.40 -2.17 -14.35
C LEU A 56 3.78 -3.47 -13.63
N LEU A 57 4.05 -3.42 -12.32
CA LEU A 57 4.31 -4.62 -11.53
C LEU A 57 3.13 -5.60 -11.57
N VAL A 58 1.90 -5.12 -11.46
CA VAL A 58 0.71 -5.97 -11.57
C VAL A 58 0.56 -6.54 -12.98
N LEU A 59 0.82 -5.74 -14.02
CA LEU A 59 0.77 -6.18 -15.41
C LEU A 59 1.83 -7.24 -15.71
N LEU A 60 3.08 -7.03 -15.29
CA LEU A 60 4.21 -7.92 -15.56
C LEU A 60 4.16 -9.21 -14.75
N THR A 61 3.58 -9.20 -13.56
CA THR A 61 3.35 -10.41 -12.77
C THR A 61 2.13 -11.18 -13.21
N PHE A 62 1.17 -10.52 -13.87
CA PHE A 62 -0.09 -11.05 -14.43
C PHE A 62 -0.75 -12.17 -13.60
N GLY A 63 -0.77 -11.98 -12.27
CA GLY A 63 -1.40 -12.92 -11.33
C GLY A 63 -0.64 -14.25 -11.14
N MET A 64 0.58 -14.37 -11.69
CA MET A 64 1.34 -15.62 -11.65
C MET A 64 1.80 -16.04 -10.27
N GLU A 65 1.97 -15.12 -9.34
CA GLU A 65 2.29 -15.47 -7.94
C GLU A 65 1.20 -16.33 -7.31
N THR A 66 -0.04 -15.90 -7.39
CA THR A 66 -1.21 -16.65 -6.87
C THR A 66 -1.43 -17.94 -7.66
N THR A 67 -1.27 -17.87 -8.97
CA THR A 67 -1.39 -19.01 -9.88
C THR A 67 -0.35 -20.08 -9.57
N PHE A 68 0.90 -19.69 -9.33
CA PHE A 68 1.96 -20.61 -8.91
C PHE A 68 1.57 -21.39 -7.66
N PHE A 69 1.09 -20.71 -6.60
CA PHE A 69 0.66 -21.41 -5.37
C PHE A 69 -0.46 -22.40 -5.60
N ARG A 70 -1.43 -22.07 -6.43
CA ARG A 70 -2.53 -22.97 -6.74
C ARG A 70 -2.02 -24.22 -7.45
N PHE A 71 -1.24 -24.04 -8.51
CA PHE A 71 -0.80 -25.14 -9.36
C PHE A 71 0.26 -26.03 -8.69
N VAL A 72 1.20 -25.44 -7.93
CA VAL A 72 2.20 -26.24 -7.21
C VAL A 72 1.58 -27.08 -6.09
N ASN A 73 0.48 -26.64 -5.47
CA ASN A 73 -0.23 -27.43 -4.44
C ASN A 73 -1.20 -28.46 -5.04
N LYS A 74 -1.83 -28.16 -6.19
CA LYS A 74 -2.83 -29.04 -6.83
C LYS A 74 -2.19 -30.08 -7.74
N GLU A 75 -1.19 -29.71 -8.53
CA GLU A 75 -0.52 -30.55 -9.51
C GLU A 75 0.93 -30.89 -9.14
N GLY A 76 1.52 -30.16 -8.22
CA GLY A 76 2.92 -30.25 -7.81
C GLY A 76 3.31 -31.50 -7.02
N GLY A 77 2.34 -32.34 -6.66
CA GLY A 77 2.65 -33.67 -6.11
C GLY A 77 3.43 -34.57 -7.06
N ARG A 78 3.41 -34.24 -8.36
CA ARG A 78 4.15 -35.00 -9.40
C ARG A 78 5.45 -34.29 -9.87
N ASP A 79 5.43 -32.96 -10.06
CA ASP A 79 6.63 -32.20 -10.46
C ASP A 79 6.53 -30.70 -10.13
N PRO A 80 6.83 -30.28 -8.89
CA PRO A 80 6.77 -28.86 -8.49
C PRO A 80 7.80 -28.00 -9.25
N MET A 81 8.93 -28.57 -9.68
CA MET A 81 9.95 -27.82 -10.39
C MET A 81 9.52 -27.45 -11.81
N ARG A 82 8.69 -28.26 -12.46
CA ARG A 82 8.09 -27.95 -13.76
C ARG A 82 7.16 -26.75 -13.68
N VAL A 83 6.32 -26.67 -12.62
CA VAL A 83 5.46 -25.50 -12.37
C VAL A 83 6.31 -24.27 -12.12
N TYR A 84 7.32 -24.38 -11.26
CA TYR A 84 8.24 -23.28 -10.94
C TYR A 84 8.99 -22.77 -12.17
N SER A 85 9.62 -23.67 -12.93
CA SER A 85 10.39 -23.34 -14.13
C SER A 85 9.52 -22.70 -15.21
N THR A 86 8.33 -23.27 -15.49
CA THR A 86 7.37 -22.72 -16.47
C THR A 86 6.96 -21.29 -16.09
N THR A 87 6.63 -21.06 -14.81
CA THR A 87 6.21 -19.74 -14.30
C THR A 87 7.37 -18.74 -14.38
N LEU A 88 8.57 -19.16 -13.98
CA LEU A 88 9.76 -18.31 -13.98
C LEU A 88 10.14 -17.85 -15.39
N ILE A 89 10.11 -18.79 -16.38
CA ILE A 89 10.37 -18.47 -17.79
C ILE A 89 9.29 -17.53 -18.34
N ALA A 90 8.01 -17.75 -18.00
CA ALA A 90 6.92 -16.91 -18.48
C ALA A 90 7.05 -15.46 -17.98
N VAL A 91 7.23 -15.27 -16.67
CA VAL A 91 7.36 -13.92 -16.08
C VAL A 91 8.65 -13.25 -16.52
N GLY A 92 9.77 -14.00 -16.55
CA GLY A 92 11.05 -13.50 -17.05
C GLY A 92 11.00 -13.11 -18.53
N GLY A 93 10.37 -13.92 -19.36
CA GLY A 93 10.19 -13.64 -20.79
C GLY A 93 9.35 -12.39 -21.05
N VAL A 94 8.24 -12.23 -20.33
CA VAL A 94 7.41 -11.02 -20.39
C VAL A 94 8.21 -9.79 -19.90
N GLY A 95 8.98 -9.92 -18.81
CA GLY A 95 9.85 -8.87 -18.31
C GLY A 95 10.91 -8.43 -19.31
N VAL A 96 11.62 -9.38 -19.95
CA VAL A 96 12.62 -9.09 -20.99
C VAL A 96 11.99 -8.43 -22.22
N ALA A 97 10.85 -8.93 -22.69
CA ALA A 97 10.13 -8.33 -23.83
C ALA A 97 9.67 -6.89 -23.50
N PHE A 98 9.18 -6.65 -22.28
CA PHE A 98 8.80 -5.32 -21.81
C PHE A 98 10.00 -4.35 -21.77
N VAL A 99 11.14 -4.78 -21.20
CA VAL A 99 12.36 -3.96 -21.15
C VAL A 99 12.86 -3.66 -22.57
N ALA A 100 12.91 -4.65 -23.45
CA ALA A 100 13.32 -4.47 -24.84
C ALA A 100 12.43 -3.45 -25.57
N LEU A 101 11.10 -3.52 -25.35
CA LEU A 101 10.14 -2.58 -25.90
C LEU A 101 10.38 -1.16 -25.36
N VAL A 102 10.48 -1.01 -24.02
CA VAL A 102 10.65 0.32 -23.39
C VAL A 102 11.99 0.94 -23.78
N LEU A 103 13.09 0.18 -23.79
CA LEU A 103 14.40 0.70 -24.18
C LEU A 103 14.48 0.99 -25.69
N GLY A 104 13.82 0.17 -26.53
CA GLY A 104 13.76 0.40 -27.97
C GLY A 104 12.97 1.65 -28.37
N PHE A 105 11.98 2.06 -27.58
CA PHE A 105 11.16 3.24 -27.79
C PHE A 105 11.33 4.29 -26.69
N LEU A 106 12.48 4.27 -25.99
CA LEU A 106 12.70 5.09 -24.81
C LEU A 106 12.46 6.59 -25.04
N PRO A 107 12.98 7.23 -26.10
CA PRO A 107 12.73 8.67 -26.32
C PRO A 107 11.24 9.00 -26.51
N GLN A 108 10.52 8.14 -27.25
CA GLN A 108 9.10 8.33 -27.54
C GLN A 108 8.25 8.15 -26.26
N ILE A 109 8.57 7.13 -25.47
CA ILE A 109 7.85 6.85 -24.21
C ILE A 109 8.16 7.94 -23.18
N ALA A 110 9.42 8.35 -23.07
CA ALA A 110 9.82 9.42 -22.16
C ALA A 110 9.14 10.75 -22.53
N ALA A 111 9.09 11.11 -23.82
CA ALA A 111 8.38 12.30 -24.28
C ALA A 111 6.87 12.21 -23.99
N ALA A 112 6.24 11.07 -24.25
CA ALA A 112 4.83 10.84 -23.94
C ALA A 112 4.51 10.90 -22.45
N LEU A 113 5.49 10.64 -21.60
CA LEU A 113 5.39 10.71 -20.13
C LEU A 113 5.84 12.06 -19.54
N ASP A 114 6.19 13.04 -20.37
CA ASP A 114 6.74 14.35 -19.96
C ASP A 114 8.07 14.23 -19.19
N TYR A 115 8.91 13.27 -19.65
CA TYR A 115 10.27 13.02 -19.16
C TYR A 115 11.30 13.04 -20.32
N ALA A 116 11.07 13.86 -21.35
CA ALA A 116 12.00 13.96 -22.49
C ALA A 116 13.41 14.40 -22.07
N ASP A 117 13.50 15.26 -21.05
CA ASP A 117 14.78 15.75 -20.49
C ASP A 117 15.48 14.71 -19.60
N HIS A 118 14.75 13.72 -19.10
CA HIS A 118 15.23 12.69 -18.17
C HIS A 118 14.74 11.28 -18.56
N PRO A 119 15.04 10.79 -19.78
CA PRO A 119 14.60 9.48 -20.24
C PRO A 119 15.16 8.33 -19.38
N GLU A 120 16.29 8.57 -18.71
CA GLU A 120 16.92 7.62 -17.80
C GLU A 120 16.02 7.23 -16.61
N TYR A 121 15.11 8.09 -16.16
CA TYR A 121 14.15 7.74 -15.10
C TYR A 121 13.21 6.64 -15.56
N VAL A 122 12.69 6.77 -16.78
CA VAL A 122 11.78 5.79 -17.39
C VAL A 122 12.50 4.47 -17.65
N GLY A 123 13.70 4.53 -18.26
CA GLY A 123 14.49 3.33 -18.54
C GLY A 123 14.90 2.57 -17.28
N THR A 124 15.41 3.28 -16.29
CA THR A 124 15.83 2.70 -15.00
C THR A 124 14.68 2.01 -14.30
N MET A 125 13.51 2.67 -14.22
CA MET A 125 12.36 2.10 -13.54
C MET A 125 11.70 0.97 -14.34
N ALA A 126 11.78 0.98 -15.67
CA ALA A 126 11.34 -0.15 -16.50
C ALA A 126 12.17 -1.42 -16.22
N VAL A 127 13.48 -1.29 -16.13
CA VAL A 127 14.38 -2.41 -15.77
C VAL A 127 14.10 -2.85 -14.32
N CYS A 128 13.96 -1.90 -13.39
CA CYS A 128 13.69 -2.18 -11.98
C CYS A 128 12.40 -2.99 -11.82
N VAL A 129 11.29 -2.54 -12.42
CA VAL A 129 10.00 -3.22 -12.27
C VAL A 129 9.97 -4.60 -12.94
N ALA A 130 10.71 -4.79 -14.05
CA ALA A 130 10.84 -6.09 -14.69
C ALA A 130 11.59 -7.09 -13.79
N ILE A 131 12.65 -6.64 -13.09
CA ILE A 131 13.38 -7.47 -12.14
C ILE A 131 12.50 -7.75 -10.91
N ASP A 132 11.76 -6.77 -10.39
CA ASP A 132 10.83 -6.95 -9.27
C ASP A 132 9.72 -7.96 -9.61
N ALA A 133 9.16 -7.87 -10.82
CA ALA A 133 8.19 -8.85 -11.32
C ALA A 133 8.80 -10.26 -11.42
N PHE A 134 10.01 -10.38 -11.93
CA PHE A 134 10.73 -11.65 -11.95
C PHE A 134 10.96 -12.23 -10.55
N GLN A 135 11.39 -11.39 -9.58
CA GLN A 135 11.64 -11.82 -8.21
C GLN A 135 10.40 -12.34 -7.49
N CYS A 136 9.19 -11.96 -7.92
CA CYS A 136 7.97 -12.40 -7.24
C CYS A 136 7.86 -13.93 -7.23
N ILE A 137 8.38 -14.62 -8.26
CA ILE A 137 8.33 -16.09 -8.36
C ILE A 137 9.35 -16.77 -7.43
N PRO A 138 10.64 -16.40 -7.37
CA PRO A 138 11.57 -16.86 -6.33
C PRO A 138 11.07 -16.61 -4.90
N PHE A 139 10.50 -15.44 -4.63
CA PHE A 139 9.89 -15.16 -3.32
C PHE A 139 8.70 -16.09 -3.03
N ALA A 140 7.84 -16.35 -4.01
CA ALA A 140 6.75 -17.32 -3.89
C ALA A 140 7.28 -18.74 -3.64
N TYR A 141 8.34 -19.13 -4.32
CA TYR A 141 9.00 -20.43 -4.14
C TYR A 141 9.59 -20.59 -2.73
N LEU A 142 10.23 -19.55 -2.17
CA LEU A 142 10.70 -19.56 -0.77
C LEU A 142 9.55 -19.81 0.22
N ARG A 143 8.36 -19.20 -0.02
CA ARG A 143 7.16 -19.44 0.81
C ARG A 143 6.66 -20.87 0.65
N TYR A 144 6.61 -21.38 -0.56
CA TYR A 144 6.26 -22.78 -0.82
C TYR A 144 7.20 -23.76 -0.10
N ARG A 145 8.51 -23.49 -0.16
CA ARG A 145 9.55 -24.28 0.52
C ARG A 145 9.62 -24.06 2.03
N ARG A 146 8.73 -23.25 2.60
CA ARG A 146 8.70 -22.87 4.03
C ARG A 146 10.04 -22.36 4.55
N ARG A 147 10.65 -21.42 3.80
CA ARG A 147 11.90 -20.74 4.19
C ARG A 147 11.66 -19.30 4.63
N PRO A 148 10.93 -19.06 5.75
CA PRO A 148 10.52 -17.72 6.17
C PRO A 148 11.70 -16.81 6.52
N ILE A 149 12.76 -17.37 7.12
CA ILE A 149 13.94 -16.59 7.52
C ILE A 149 14.65 -16.00 6.29
N LYS A 150 14.89 -16.82 5.22
CA LYS A 150 15.51 -16.31 4.00
C LYS A 150 14.63 -15.27 3.31
N PHE A 151 13.32 -15.50 3.25
CA PHE A 151 12.36 -14.53 2.73
C PHE A 151 12.44 -13.20 3.47
N ALA A 152 12.35 -13.22 4.80
CA ALA A 152 12.41 -12.02 5.63
C ALA A 152 13.77 -11.32 5.51
N ALA A 153 14.88 -12.08 5.55
CA ALA A 153 16.23 -11.54 5.43
C ALA A 153 16.43 -10.80 4.10
N LEU A 154 15.99 -11.36 2.96
CA LEU A 154 16.10 -10.70 1.65
C LEU A 154 15.23 -9.43 1.55
N LYS A 155 14.01 -9.46 2.11
CA LYS A 155 13.14 -8.26 2.17
C LYS A 155 13.76 -7.17 3.04
N LEU A 156 14.27 -7.52 4.22
CA LEU A 156 14.91 -6.55 5.12
C LEU A 156 16.26 -6.06 4.58
N LEU A 157 17.02 -6.91 3.89
CA LEU A 157 18.25 -6.50 3.20
C LEU A 157 17.96 -5.45 2.13
N PHE A 158 16.96 -5.69 1.26
CA PHE A 158 16.54 -4.70 0.26
C PHE A 158 16.22 -3.35 0.92
N ILE A 159 15.41 -3.37 1.97
CA ILE A 159 14.95 -2.15 2.64
C ILE A 159 16.10 -1.44 3.34
N GLY A 160 16.94 -2.19 4.07
CA GLY A 160 18.10 -1.63 4.77
C GLY A 160 19.11 -1.00 3.81
N LEU A 161 19.39 -1.66 2.69
CA LEU A 161 20.25 -1.11 1.63
C LEU A 161 19.62 0.12 0.98
N ASN A 162 18.33 0.06 0.65
CA ASN A 162 17.63 1.18 0.02
C ASN A 162 17.65 2.40 0.93
N ILE A 163 17.31 2.26 2.21
CA ILE A 163 17.38 3.36 3.18
C ILE A 163 18.81 3.83 3.36
N GLY A 164 19.77 2.92 3.57
CA GLY A 164 21.18 3.27 3.79
C GLY A 164 21.79 4.04 2.63
N LEU A 165 21.59 3.57 1.40
CA LEU A 165 22.09 4.25 0.20
C LEU A 165 21.38 5.60 -0.02
N ASN A 166 20.07 5.69 0.24
CA ASN A 166 19.37 6.97 0.17
C ASN A 166 19.90 7.98 1.19
N LEU A 167 20.20 7.55 2.42
CA LEU A 167 20.84 8.42 3.42
C LEU A 167 22.24 8.88 2.94
N VAL A 168 23.01 7.98 2.34
CA VAL A 168 24.32 8.32 1.79
C VAL A 168 24.19 9.34 0.65
N TYR A 169 23.38 9.09 -0.35
CA TYR A 169 23.28 9.92 -1.54
C TYR A 169 22.52 11.23 -1.33
N PHE A 170 21.56 11.28 -0.41
CA PHE A 170 20.78 12.52 -0.16
C PHE A 170 21.28 13.32 1.06
N LEU A 171 22.07 12.74 1.96
CA LEU A 171 22.60 13.47 3.13
C LEU A 171 24.12 13.54 3.15
N LEU A 172 24.80 12.37 3.11
CA LEU A 172 26.24 12.30 3.33
C LEU A 172 27.02 12.88 2.15
N LEU A 173 26.78 12.40 0.93
CA LEU A 173 27.53 12.82 -0.25
C LEU A 173 27.34 14.32 -0.58
N PRO A 174 26.15 14.93 -0.52
CA PRO A 174 26.01 16.37 -0.67
C PRO A 174 26.78 17.19 0.38
N ALA A 175 26.77 16.71 1.63
CA ALA A 175 27.49 17.37 2.71
C ALA A 175 29.04 17.28 2.55
N LEU A 176 29.53 16.17 2.01
CA LEU A 176 30.95 15.97 1.70
C LEU A 176 31.35 16.74 0.42
N TYR A 177 30.48 16.74 -0.60
CA TYR A 177 30.70 17.48 -1.86
C TYR A 177 30.89 18.98 -1.63
N ALA A 178 30.17 19.53 -0.66
CA ALA A 178 30.32 20.93 -0.26
C ALA A 178 31.65 21.26 0.45
N ARG A 179 32.44 20.24 0.85
CA ARG A 179 33.73 20.44 1.52
C ARG A 179 34.88 20.36 0.52
N PRO A 180 35.72 21.42 0.39
CA PRO A 180 36.84 21.42 -0.57
C PRO A 180 37.75 20.20 -0.50
N ALA A 181 38.03 19.70 0.71
CA ALA A 181 38.91 18.53 0.92
C ALA A 181 38.37 17.21 0.35
N TRP A 182 37.07 17.10 0.12
CA TRP A 182 36.41 15.87 -0.35
C TRP A 182 35.77 16.00 -1.72
N HIS A 183 35.75 17.24 -2.26
CA HIS A 183 35.03 17.57 -3.48
C HIS A 183 35.41 16.65 -4.65
N ASP A 184 36.70 16.55 -4.96
CA ASP A 184 37.17 15.79 -6.12
C ASP A 184 36.92 14.28 -6.00
N VAL A 185 37.04 13.75 -4.77
CA VAL A 185 36.78 12.33 -4.51
C VAL A 185 35.28 12.03 -4.63
N VAL A 186 34.44 12.90 -4.10
CA VAL A 186 32.99 12.72 -4.10
C VAL A 186 32.42 12.98 -5.50
N ALA A 187 32.98 13.90 -6.26
CA ALA A 187 32.57 14.18 -7.65
C ALA A 187 32.69 12.94 -8.58
N CYS A 188 33.53 11.96 -8.24
CA CYS A 188 33.62 10.70 -8.98
C CYS A 188 32.36 9.82 -8.88
N VAL A 189 31.57 9.98 -7.80
CA VAL A 189 30.41 9.11 -7.49
C VAL A 189 29.10 9.88 -7.27
N TYR A 190 29.18 11.18 -7.16
CA TYR A 190 28.03 12.04 -6.89
C TYR A 190 28.03 13.27 -7.81
N ASP A 191 26.94 13.44 -8.54
CA ASP A 191 26.66 14.61 -9.39
C ASP A 191 25.35 15.26 -8.93
N PRO A 192 25.36 16.52 -8.47
CA PRO A 192 24.15 17.23 -8.05
C PRO A 192 23.07 17.33 -9.15
N SER A 193 23.44 17.26 -10.43
CA SER A 193 22.51 17.37 -11.57
C SER A 193 21.57 16.17 -11.67
N VAL A 194 21.96 14.98 -11.19
CA VAL A 194 21.15 13.77 -11.19
C VAL A 194 19.92 13.90 -10.28
N GLY A 195 20.03 14.68 -9.21
CA GLY A 195 18.92 15.05 -8.34
C GLY A 195 18.04 13.86 -7.91
N VAL A 196 16.78 13.87 -8.37
CA VAL A 196 15.77 12.84 -8.08
C VAL A 196 16.15 11.45 -8.63
N GLY A 197 16.94 11.40 -9.70
CA GLY A 197 17.35 10.16 -10.36
C GLY A 197 18.04 9.18 -9.42
N TYR A 198 18.74 9.68 -8.40
CA TYR A 198 19.35 8.80 -7.39
C TYR A 198 18.35 7.88 -6.69
N ALA A 199 17.13 8.33 -6.44
CA ALA A 199 16.10 7.46 -5.85
C ALA A 199 15.80 6.25 -6.73
N PHE A 200 15.80 6.41 -8.05
CA PHE A 200 15.54 5.35 -9.02
C PHE A 200 16.75 4.44 -9.23
N PHE A 201 17.95 5.02 -9.37
CA PHE A 201 19.19 4.24 -9.51
C PHE A 201 19.50 3.40 -8.28
N ILE A 202 19.31 3.93 -7.08
CA ILE A 202 19.46 3.20 -5.82
C ILE A 202 18.45 2.04 -5.76
N ASN A 203 17.20 2.28 -6.14
CA ASN A 203 16.18 1.23 -6.16
C ASN A 203 16.59 0.09 -7.10
N LEU A 204 17.01 0.42 -8.33
CA LEU A 204 17.50 -0.58 -9.30
C LEU A 204 18.70 -1.36 -8.76
N ALA A 205 19.70 -0.65 -8.18
CA ALA A 205 20.89 -1.29 -7.62
C ALA A 205 20.54 -2.27 -6.48
N CYS A 206 19.64 -1.86 -5.57
CA CYS A 206 19.17 -2.72 -4.49
C CYS A 206 18.40 -3.94 -5.01
N THR A 207 17.51 -3.75 -5.99
CA THR A 207 16.74 -4.82 -6.62
C THR A 207 17.69 -5.81 -7.32
N ALA A 208 18.65 -5.32 -8.10
CA ALA A 208 19.64 -6.16 -8.78
C ALA A 208 20.50 -6.96 -7.79
N LEU A 209 20.96 -6.31 -6.71
CA LEU A 209 21.76 -6.97 -5.68
C LEU A 209 20.98 -8.09 -4.99
N VAL A 210 19.72 -7.85 -4.64
CA VAL A 210 18.86 -8.87 -4.01
C VAL A 210 18.62 -10.04 -4.96
N THR A 211 18.50 -9.79 -6.28
CA THR A 211 18.37 -10.85 -7.29
C THR A 211 19.54 -11.82 -7.24
N PHE A 212 20.75 -11.34 -7.02
CA PHE A 212 21.94 -12.18 -6.92
C PHE A 212 21.85 -13.22 -5.78
N PHE A 213 21.19 -12.88 -4.68
CA PHE A 213 21.01 -13.81 -3.55
C PHE A 213 19.99 -14.92 -3.81
N PHE A 214 19.24 -14.85 -4.92
CA PHE A 214 18.40 -15.96 -5.40
C PHE A 214 19.16 -17.00 -6.20
N ARG A 215 20.50 -16.91 -6.33
CA ARG A 215 21.31 -17.84 -7.12
C ARG A 215 20.94 -19.32 -6.89
N ARG A 216 20.70 -19.71 -5.62
CA ARG A 216 20.34 -21.09 -5.29
C ARG A 216 18.93 -21.49 -5.78
N GLU A 217 18.02 -20.57 -5.89
CA GLU A 217 16.66 -20.74 -6.39
C GLU A 217 16.60 -20.66 -7.92
N LEU A 218 17.62 -20.09 -8.56
CA LEU A 218 17.73 -19.92 -10.00
C LEU A 218 18.68 -20.93 -10.65
N THR A 219 19.42 -21.72 -9.88
CA THR A 219 20.38 -22.70 -10.40
C THR A 219 20.14 -24.07 -9.79
N GLY A 220 20.75 -25.12 -10.38
CA GLY A 220 20.69 -26.48 -9.83
C GLY A 220 19.46 -27.27 -10.27
N PHE A 221 18.68 -26.79 -11.25
CA PHE A 221 17.59 -27.53 -11.86
C PHE A 221 17.53 -27.29 -13.37
N ARG A 222 16.83 -28.17 -14.09
CA ARG A 222 16.64 -28.03 -15.53
C ARG A 222 15.46 -27.08 -15.80
N TYR A 223 15.69 -26.07 -16.60
CA TYR A 223 14.63 -25.17 -17.06
C TYR A 223 13.76 -25.87 -18.11
N VAL A 224 12.48 -25.99 -17.83
CA VAL A 224 11.48 -26.60 -18.73
C VAL A 224 10.30 -25.66 -18.85
N PHE A 225 9.90 -25.34 -20.08
CA PHE A 225 8.68 -24.59 -20.36
C PHE A 225 7.61 -25.53 -20.91
N ASP A 226 6.53 -25.68 -20.15
CA ASP A 226 5.40 -26.51 -20.56
C ASP A 226 4.25 -25.61 -21.06
N ARG A 227 4.06 -25.60 -22.38
CA ARG A 227 2.99 -24.81 -23.03
C ARG A 227 1.59 -25.20 -22.57
N ARG A 228 1.33 -26.51 -22.34
CA ARG A 228 0.01 -26.98 -21.92
C ARG A 228 -0.29 -26.55 -20.46
N LEU A 229 0.70 -26.64 -19.61
CA LEU A 229 0.63 -26.15 -18.24
C LEU A 229 0.43 -24.63 -18.22
N MET A 230 1.21 -23.88 -19.01
CA MET A 230 1.11 -22.43 -19.11
C MET A 230 -0.28 -21.97 -19.58
N ALA A 231 -0.86 -22.64 -20.59
CA ALA A 231 -2.20 -22.32 -21.07
C ALA A 231 -3.27 -22.48 -19.96
N ARG A 232 -3.17 -23.55 -19.15
CA ARG A 232 -4.08 -23.74 -17.98
C ARG A 232 -3.85 -22.69 -16.89
N MET A 233 -2.59 -22.36 -16.63
CA MET A 233 -2.22 -21.32 -15.68
C MET A 233 -2.74 -19.95 -16.13
N TRP A 234 -2.61 -19.62 -17.42
CA TRP A 234 -3.12 -18.38 -17.98
C TRP A 234 -4.64 -18.24 -17.86
N HIS A 235 -5.37 -19.32 -18.16
CA HIS A 235 -6.84 -19.33 -18.02
C HIS A 235 -7.29 -19.03 -16.58
N TYR A 236 -6.48 -19.41 -15.60
CA TYR A 236 -6.73 -19.06 -14.18
C TYR A 236 -6.21 -17.68 -13.81
N ALA A 237 -5.11 -17.23 -14.40
CA ALA A 237 -4.43 -15.99 -14.04
C ALA A 237 -5.11 -14.71 -14.55
N TRP A 238 -5.70 -14.75 -15.77
CA TRP A 238 -6.24 -13.54 -16.40
C TRP A 238 -7.37 -12.85 -15.61
N PRO A 239 -8.30 -13.55 -14.92
CA PRO A 239 -9.27 -12.88 -14.06
C PRO A 239 -8.61 -12.22 -12.84
N ILE A 240 -7.54 -12.84 -12.31
CA ILE A 240 -6.75 -12.29 -11.19
C ILE A 240 -6.02 -11.02 -11.64
N LEU A 241 -5.50 -11.01 -12.86
CA LEU A 241 -4.88 -9.82 -13.45
C LEU A 241 -5.86 -8.65 -13.54
N ILE A 242 -7.07 -8.86 -14.05
CA ILE A 242 -8.09 -7.80 -14.15
C ILE A 242 -8.44 -7.26 -12.75
N LEU A 243 -8.64 -8.15 -11.78
CA LEU A 243 -8.89 -7.76 -10.39
C LEU A 243 -7.71 -6.97 -9.80
N GLY A 244 -6.49 -7.41 -10.10
CA GLY A 244 -5.27 -6.72 -9.68
C GLY A 244 -5.14 -5.33 -10.29
N ILE A 245 -5.42 -5.18 -11.59
CA ILE A 245 -5.42 -3.88 -12.28
C ILE A 245 -6.45 -2.94 -11.65
N ALA A 246 -7.70 -3.37 -11.47
CA ALA A 246 -8.72 -2.57 -10.83
C ALA A 246 -8.32 -2.15 -9.41
N GLY A 247 -7.72 -3.07 -8.65
CA GLY A 247 -7.24 -2.81 -7.29
C GLY A 247 -6.12 -1.77 -7.22
N ILE A 248 -5.13 -1.85 -8.11
CA ILE A 248 -4.01 -0.90 -8.11
C ILE A 248 -4.41 0.45 -8.66
N LEU A 249 -5.28 0.50 -9.67
CA LEU A 249 -5.80 1.76 -10.20
C LEU A 249 -6.60 2.53 -9.15
N ASN A 250 -7.36 1.88 -8.30
CA ASN A 250 -8.03 2.54 -7.17
C ASN A 250 -7.06 3.22 -6.19
N GLN A 251 -5.78 2.83 -6.17
CA GLN A 251 -4.76 3.39 -5.28
C GLN A 251 -3.83 4.40 -5.96
N THR A 252 -3.70 4.35 -7.28
CA THR A 252 -2.65 5.08 -8.00
C THR A 252 -3.15 5.91 -9.19
N ALA A 253 -4.38 5.69 -9.67
CA ALA A 253 -4.88 6.36 -10.87
C ALA A 253 -4.94 7.90 -10.70
N ASP A 254 -5.27 8.40 -9.53
CA ASP A 254 -5.23 9.81 -9.16
C ASP A 254 -3.85 10.44 -9.44
N LYS A 255 -2.78 9.75 -9.07
CA LYS A 255 -1.39 10.20 -9.21
C LYS A 255 -0.86 10.08 -10.63
N MET A 256 -1.45 9.21 -11.44
CA MET A 256 -1.11 9.02 -12.85
C MET A 256 -1.90 9.98 -13.75
N ILE A 257 -3.16 10.27 -13.41
CA ILE A 257 -4.05 11.15 -14.16
C ILE A 257 -3.73 12.62 -13.90
N PHE A 258 -3.39 12.95 -12.65
CA PHE A 258 -3.19 14.34 -12.22
C PHE A 258 -2.19 15.12 -13.12
N PRO A 259 -0.95 14.61 -13.36
CA PRO A 259 0.02 15.32 -14.19
C PRO A 259 -0.34 15.35 -15.69
N ARG A 260 -1.35 14.56 -16.12
CA ARG A 260 -1.89 14.60 -17.48
C ARG A 260 -2.95 15.67 -17.68
N ILE A 261 -3.54 16.15 -16.59
CA ILE A 261 -4.57 17.20 -16.60
C ILE A 261 -3.94 18.53 -16.22
N VAL A 262 -3.05 18.55 -15.23
CA VAL A 262 -2.27 19.71 -14.82
C VAL A 262 -0.85 19.53 -15.35
N GLU A 263 -0.65 19.97 -16.58
CA GLU A 263 0.62 19.79 -17.30
C GLU A 263 1.74 20.68 -16.76
N GLY A 264 2.98 20.26 -17.02
CA GLY A 264 4.18 21.03 -16.76
C GLY A 264 4.67 21.01 -15.30
N PRO A 265 5.58 21.92 -14.94
CA PRO A 265 6.25 21.91 -13.63
C PRO A 265 5.29 22.08 -12.45
N GLU A 266 4.23 22.88 -12.62
CA GLU A 266 3.24 23.12 -11.57
C GLU A 266 2.49 21.84 -11.21
N GLY A 267 2.12 21.01 -12.19
CA GLY A 267 1.49 19.71 -11.95
C GLY A 267 2.38 18.80 -11.11
N LYS A 268 3.68 18.78 -11.38
CA LYS A 268 4.65 17.99 -10.59
C LYS A 268 4.81 18.53 -9.16
N VAL A 269 4.80 19.85 -8.98
CA VAL A 269 4.83 20.51 -7.67
C VAL A 269 3.59 20.14 -6.86
N GLN A 270 2.40 20.31 -7.41
CA GLN A 270 1.14 20.01 -6.76
C GLN A 270 1.01 18.51 -6.44
N LEU A 271 1.42 17.63 -7.37
CA LEU A 271 1.45 16.19 -7.14
C LEU A 271 2.43 15.81 -6.01
N GLY A 272 3.55 16.51 -5.91
CA GLY A 272 4.53 16.32 -4.84
C GLY A 272 3.94 16.66 -3.46
N ILE A 273 3.25 17.80 -3.36
CA ILE A 273 2.56 18.25 -2.14
C ILE A 273 1.49 17.22 -1.74
N TYR A 274 0.65 16.83 -2.71
CA TYR A 274 -0.37 15.80 -2.50
C TYR A 274 0.25 14.47 -2.05
N GLY A 275 1.24 13.97 -2.78
CA GLY A 275 1.90 12.69 -2.50
C GLY A 275 2.55 12.64 -1.12
N ALA A 276 3.19 13.72 -0.67
CA ALA A 276 3.79 13.82 0.67
C ALA A 276 2.71 13.74 1.77
N CYS A 277 1.60 14.48 1.61
CA CYS A 277 0.51 14.48 2.58
C CYS A 277 -0.26 13.14 2.61
N VAL A 278 -0.47 12.51 1.44
CA VAL A 278 -1.07 11.16 1.36
C VAL A 278 -0.26 10.13 2.14
N LYS A 279 1.08 10.28 2.23
CA LYS A 279 1.90 9.38 3.05
C LYS A 279 1.53 9.45 4.54
N ILE A 280 1.16 10.60 5.07
CA ILE A 280 0.64 10.70 6.44
C ILE A 280 -0.66 9.89 6.60
N ALA A 281 -1.58 10.01 5.63
CA ALA A 281 -2.84 9.26 5.64
C ALA A 281 -2.66 7.74 5.47
N MET A 282 -1.56 7.28 4.85
CA MET A 282 -1.25 5.85 4.69
C MET A 282 -1.10 5.08 6.01
N ILE A 283 -0.94 5.74 7.14
CA ILE A 283 -1.03 5.12 8.47
C ILE A 283 -2.35 4.33 8.60
N MET A 284 -3.45 4.87 8.06
CA MET A 284 -4.76 4.19 8.06
C MET A 284 -4.72 2.91 7.21
N ALA A 285 -4.09 2.95 6.03
CA ALA A 285 -3.91 1.77 5.19
C ALA A 285 -3.10 0.67 5.90
N MET A 286 -2.07 1.04 6.67
CA MET A 286 -1.28 0.09 7.48
C MET A 286 -2.14 -0.55 8.58
N ILE A 287 -2.97 0.22 9.25
CA ILE A 287 -3.92 -0.27 10.28
C ILE A 287 -4.91 -1.26 9.65
N THR A 288 -5.52 -0.89 8.53
CA THR A 288 -6.44 -1.75 7.77
C THR A 288 -5.76 -3.06 7.34
N GLN A 289 -4.53 -2.99 6.88
CA GLN A 289 -3.75 -4.15 6.47
C GLN A 289 -3.42 -5.07 7.67
N ALA A 290 -3.02 -4.49 8.81
CA ALA A 290 -2.75 -5.26 10.04
C ALA A 290 -4.01 -5.98 10.53
N PHE A 291 -5.15 -5.28 10.54
CA PHE A 291 -6.44 -5.89 10.87
C PHE A 291 -6.79 -7.04 9.92
N ARG A 292 -6.61 -6.85 8.63
CA ARG A 292 -6.88 -7.87 7.61
C ARG A 292 -6.05 -9.13 7.83
N TYR A 293 -4.76 -9.02 8.10
CA TYR A 293 -3.89 -10.17 8.38
C TYR A 293 -4.32 -10.97 9.63
N ALA A 294 -4.83 -10.29 10.64
CA ALA A 294 -5.34 -10.95 11.84
C ALA A 294 -6.72 -11.57 11.62
N TYR A 295 -7.57 -10.92 10.83
CA TYR A 295 -8.98 -11.28 10.70
C TYR A 295 -9.24 -12.34 9.62
N GLU A 296 -8.54 -12.33 8.47
CA GLU A 296 -8.74 -13.31 7.40
C GLU A 296 -8.63 -14.78 7.88
N PRO A 297 -7.59 -15.20 8.61
CA PRO A 297 -7.48 -16.57 9.10
C PRO A 297 -8.61 -16.96 10.07
N PHE A 298 -9.09 -15.99 10.86
CA PHE A 298 -10.17 -16.18 11.80
C PHE A 298 -11.50 -16.44 11.07
N VAL A 299 -11.81 -15.68 10.02
CA VAL A 299 -13.04 -15.85 9.23
C VAL A 299 -13.07 -17.21 8.57
N PHE A 300 -12.03 -17.59 7.83
CA PHE A 300 -11.97 -18.85 7.11
C PHE A 300 -11.81 -20.07 8.04
N GLY A 301 -11.28 -19.88 9.25
CA GLY A 301 -11.19 -20.95 10.26
C GLY A 301 -12.54 -21.27 10.89
N LYS A 302 -13.36 -20.26 11.16
CA LYS A 302 -14.67 -20.41 11.80
C LYS A 302 -15.80 -20.78 10.85
N ASP A 303 -15.65 -20.58 9.54
CA ASP A 303 -16.67 -20.95 8.55
C ASP A 303 -17.04 -22.47 8.61
N ARG A 304 -16.14 -23.28 9.13
CA ARG A 304 -16.37 -24.72 9.38
C ARG A 304 -17.24 -25.02 10.61
N GLU A 305 -17.52 -24.04 11.48
CA GLU A 305 -18.20 -24.24 12.78
C GLU A 305 -19.69 -23.82 12.77
N GLY A 306 -20.24 -23.34 11.63
CA GLY A 306 -21.65 -22.95 11.50
C GLY A 306 -21.85 -21.44 11.20
N ASP A 307 -23.09 -20.92 11.42
CA ASP A 307 -23.45 -19.53 11.08
C ASP A 307 -22.75 -18.53 12.00
N ASN A 308 -21.74 -17.84 11.45
CA ASN A 308 -20.89 -16.86 12.16
C ASN A 308 -21.21 -15.40 11.81
N ARG A 309 -22.40 -15.10 11.22
CA ARG A 309 -22.79 -13.76 10.75
C ARG A 309 -22.72 -12.69 11.84
N ASP A 310 -23.12 -13.03 13.07
CA ASP A 310 -23.03 -12.11 14.21
C ASP A 310 -21.57 -11.78 14.59
N THR A 311 -20.67 -12.71 14.37
CA THR A 311 -19.24 -12.49 14.59
C THR A 311 -18.67 -11.52 13.55
N TYR A 312 -19.07 -11.66 12.29
CA TYR A 312 -18.67 -10.76 11.21
C TYR A 312 -19.25 -9.35 11.42
N ALA A 313 -20.50 -9.24 11.88
CA ALA A 313 -21.12 -7.97 12.21
C ALA A 313 -20.41 -7.25 13.35
N ARG A 314 -20.01 -7.97 14.42
CA ARG A 314 -19.24 -7.43 15.54
C ARG A 314 -17.83 -7.00 15.12
N ALA A 315 -17.14 -7.82 14.34
CA ALA A 315 -15.81 -7.50 13.85
C ALA A 315 -15.80 -6.21 12.99
N MET A 316 -16.80 -6.03 12.11
CA MET A 316 -17.00 -4.80 11.36
C MET A 316 -17.16 -3.59 12.31
N LYS A 317 -17.99 -3.70 13.34
CA LYS A 317 -18.21 -2.63 14.30
C LYS A 317 -16.90 -2.26 15.00
N TYR A 318 -16.15 -3.22 15.50
CA TYR A 318 -14.88 -3.00 16.17
C TYR A 318 -13.82 -2.40 15.23
N PHE A 319 -13.79 -2.84 13.98
CA PHE A 319 -12.93 -2.25 12.96
C PHE A 319 -13.24 -0.76 12.77
N VAL A 320 -14.52 -0.39 12.63
CA VAL A 320 -14.93 1.01 12.45
C VAL A 320 -14.58 1.85 13.69
N ILE A 321 -14.85 1.37 14.91
CA ILE A 321 -14.50 2.09 16.14
C ILE A 321 -12.99 2.33 16.20
N PHE A 322 -12.19 1.31 15.93
CA PHE A 322 -10.74 1.41 16.01
C PHE A 322 -10.15 2.34 14.94
N THR A 323 -10.66 2.28 13.71
CA THR A 323 -10.19 3.16 12.63
C THR A 323 -10.63 4.60 12.81
N LEU A 324 -11.83 4.86 13.37
CA LEU A 324 -12.27 6.20 13.74
C LEU A 324 -11.45 6.79 14.90
N LEU A 325 -11.08 5.97 15.88
CA LEU A 325 -10.17 6.41 16.94
C LEU A 325 -8.79 6.78 16.36
N ALA A 326 -8.24 5.94 15.48
CA ALA A 326 -6.98 6.23 14.81
C ALA A 326 -7.07 7.50 13.94
N PHE A 327 -8.20 7.72 13.26
CA PHE A 327 -8.48 8.94 12.52
C PHE A 327 -8.41 10.18 13.44
N LEU A 328 -9.11 10.16 14.57
CA LEU A 328 -9.11 11.28 15.53
C LEU A 328 -7.72 11.52 16.11
N ILE A 329 -6.95 10.48 16.39
CA ILE A 329 -5.56 10.60 16.86
C ILE A 329 -4.71 11.31 15.82
N VAL A 330 -4.70 10.83 14.57
CA VAL A 330 -3.85 11.41 13.52
C VAL A 330 -4.25 12.86 13.24
N VAL A 331 -5.54 13.14 13.12
CA VAL A 331 -6.02 14.50 12.81
C VAL A 331 -5.83 15.43 14.01
N GLY A 332 -6.10 14.96 15.23
CA GLY A 332 -5.92 15.74 16.48
C GLY A 332 -4.46 16.10 16.75
N TYR A 333 -3.52 15.24 16.34
CA TYR A 333 -2.08 15.49 16.47
C TYR A 333 -1.42 15.89 15.14
N LEU A 334 -2.19 16.30 14.13
CA LEU A 334 -1.66 16.65 12.81
C LEU A 334 -0.63 17.78 12.88
N ASP A 335 -0.80 18.73 13.79
CA ASP A 335 0.16 19.82 14.04
C ASP A 335 1.54 19.32 14.51
N VAL A 336 1.61 18.13 15.10
CA VAL A 336 2.86 17.47 15.49
C VAL A 336 3.34 16.56 14.36
N ILE A 337 2.44 15.76 13.80
CA ILE A 337 2.74 14.77 12.75
C ILE A 337 3.23 15.43 11.46
N LYS A 338 2.76 16.65 11.15
CA LYS A 338 3.20 17.40 9.95
C LYS A 338 4.71 17.60 9.87
N HIS A 339 5.43 17.60 11.00
CA HIS A 339 6.89 17.74 11.03
C HIS A 339 7.64 16.51 10.48
N ILE A 340 6.92 15.43 10.15
CA ILE A 340 7.47 14.30 9.38
C ILE A 340 7.79 14.74 7.94
N ILE A 341 7.08 15.73 7.41
CA ILE A 341 7.33 16.30 6.08
C ILE A 341 7.83 17.75 6.22
N ALA A 342 8.63 18.20 5.22
CA ALA A 342 9.15 19.56 5.26
C ALA A 342 8.03 20.62 5.12
N PRO A 343 8.24 21.84 5.68
CA PRO A 343 7.22 22.90 5.69
C PRO A 343 6.65 23.28 4.33
N GLY A 344 7.46 23.21 3.26
CA GLY A 344 6.99 23.51 1.89
C GLY A 344 5.90 22.60 1.36
N TYR A 345 5.61 21.48 2.06
CA TYR A 345 4.55 20.53 1.69
C TYR A 345 3.28 20.69 2.56
N TRP A 346 3.26 21.60 3.55
CA TRP A 346 2.15 21.70 4.51
C TRP A 346 0.84 22.21 3.92
N ASP A 347 0.87 22.89 2.78
CA ASP A 347 -0.33 23.36 2.09
C ASP A 347 -1.27 22.21 1.72
N GLY A 348 -0.72 21.01 1.49
CA GLY A 348 -1.47 19.80 1.21
C GLY A 348 -2.08 19.09 2.43
N LEU A 349 -1.82 19.51 3.67
CA LEU A 349 -2.30 18.80 4.87
C LEU A 349 -3.83 18.69 4.95
N ARG A 350 -4.56 19.56 4.25
CA ARG A 350 -6.02 19.51 4.14
C ARG A 350 -6.53 18.21 3.48
N VAL A 351 -5.72 17.53 2.68
CA VAL A 351 -6.12 16.25 2.07
C VAL A 351 -6.07 15.08 3.06
N VAL A 352 -5.28 15.19 4.15
CA VAL A 352 -5.03 14.07 5.09
C VAL A 352 -6.33 13.51 5.67
N PRO A 353 -7.25 14.31 6.25
CA PRO A 353 -8.51 13.79 6.77
C PRO A 353 -9.36 13.12 5.70
N ILE A 354 -9.39 13.68 4.48
CA ILE A 354 -10.21 13.18 3.38
C ILE A 354 -9.68 11.82 2.91
N VAL A 355 -8.37 11.71 2.69
CA VAL A 355 -7.72 10.45 2.28
C VAL A 355 -7.85 9.40 3.38
N MET A 356 -7.73 9.76 4.66
CA MET A 356 -7.97 8.83 5.77
C MET A 356 -9.41 8.31 5.80
N ALA A 357 -10.39 9.17 5.49
CA ALA A 357 -11.79 8.74 5.37
C ALA A 357 -11.97 7.75 4.20
N ALA A 358 -11.31 8.01 3.05
CA ALA A 358 -11.29 7.07 1.92
C ALA A 358 -10.69 5.71 2.32
N GLU A 359 -9.60 5.69 3.08
CA GLU A 359 -8.96 4.46 3.57
C GLU A 359 -9.84 3.69 4.57
N ILE A 360 -10.63 4.38 5.40
CA ILE A 360 -11.65 3.75 6.27
C ILE A 360 -12.72 3.07 5.40
N LEU A 361 -13.24 3.75 4.38
CA LEU A 361 -14.23 3.18 3.46
C LEU A 361 -13.68 1.95 2.72
N MET A 362 -12.41 2.01 2.29
CA MET A 362 -11.72 0.86 1.72
C MET A 362 -11.65 -0.30 2.72
N GLY A 363 -11.32 -0.03 3.97
CA GLY A 363 -11.26 -1.04 5.02
C GLY A 363 -12.63 -1.67 5.31
N ILE A 364 -13.71 -0.88 5.30
CA ILE A 364 -15.08 -1.38 5.41
C ILE A 364 -15.42 -2.25 4.19
N TYR A 365 -15.05 -1.82 2.97
CA TYR A 365 -15.21 -2.62 1.76
C TYR A 365 -14.48 -3.97 1.86
N PHE A 366 -13.26 -4.01 2.39
CA PHE A 366 -12.55 -5.27 2.63
C PHE A 366 -13.29 -6.19 3.61
N ASN A 367 -13.83 -5.65 4.69
CA ASN A 367 -14.64 -6.43 5.62
C ASN A 367 -15.92 -6.97 4.95
N LEU A 368 -16.56 -6.16 4.12
CA LEU A 368 -17.71 -6.60 3.33
C LEU A 368 -17.32 -7.67 2.30
N SER A 369 -16.07 -7.73 1.84
CA SER A 369 -15.63 -8.68 0.82
C SER A 369 -15.74 -10.15 1.23
N PHE A 370 -15.87 -10.44 2.52
CA PHE A 370 -15.96 -11.83 3.00
C PHE A 370 -17.22 -12.55 2.51
N TRP A 371 -18.35 -11.86 2.38
CA TRP A 371 -19.58 -12.52 1.96
C TRP A 371 -19.44 -13.22 0.60
N TYR A 372 -18.87 -12.58 -0.41
CA TYR A 372 -18.73 -13.20 -1.74
C TYR A 372 -17.56 -14.19 -1.81
N LYS A 373 -16.58 -14.07 -0.91
CA LYS A 373 -15.51 -15.06 -0.76
C LYS A 373 -16.02 -16.35 -0.12
N LEU A 374 -16.90 -16.26 0.89
CA LEU A 374 -17.49 -17.39 1.59
C LEU A 374 -18.46 -18.20 0.71
N ILE A 375 -19.16 -17.54 -0.21
CA ILE A 375 -20.07 -18.22 -1.16
C ILE A 375 -19.42 -18.53 -2.51
N ASP A 376 -18.10 -18.45 -2.62
CA ASP A 376 -17.29 -18.70 -3.83
C ASP A 376 -17.69 -17.85 -5.06
N ARG A 377 -18.25 -16.65 -4.84
CA ARG A 377 -18.65 -15.71 -5.90
C ARG A 377 -17.72 -14.49 -5.97
N THR A 378 -16.44 -14.75 -6.05
CA THR A 378 -15.38 -13.70 -6.02
C THR A 378 -15.44 -12.70 -7.18
N ILE A 379 -16.15 -13.03 -8.26
CA ILE A 379 -16.38 -12.11 -9.40
C ILE A 379 -17.05 -10.80 -8.97
N TRP A 380 -17.89 -10.81 -7.93
CA TRP A 380 -18.49 -9.60 -7.38
C TRP A 380 -17.44 -8.59 -6.90
N GLY A 381 -16.34 -9.09 -6.35
CA GLY A 381 -15.23 -8.22 -5.96
C GLY A 381 -14.62 -7.43 -7.12
N ALA A 382 -14.49 -8.06 -8.30
CA ALA A 382 -14.02 -7.39 -9.52
C ALA A 382 -15.02 -6.32 -10.01
N TRP A 383 -16.33 -6.62 -10.01
CA TRP A 383 -17.36 -5.66 -10.40
C TRP A 383 -17.41 -4.45 -9.48
N PHE A 384 -17.39 -4.65 -8.15
CA PHE A 384 -17.45 -3.54 -7.19
C PHE A 384 -16.20 -2.68 -7.23
N SER A 385 -15.02 -3.31 -7.27
CA SER A 385 -13.74 -2.61 -7.38
C SER A 385 -13.63 -1.87 -8.72
N GLY A 386 -14.09 -2.48 -9.81
CA GLY A 386 -14.13 -1.87 -11.13
C GLY A 386 -15.08 -0.66 -11.18
N ALA A 387 -16.28 -0.77 -10.62
CA ALA A 387 -17.22 0.35 -10.53
C ALA A 387 -16.64 1.51 -9.70
N GLY A 388 -16.01 1.21 -8.55
CA GLY A 388 -15.30 2.19 -7.75
C GLY A 388 -14.19 2.89 -8.53
N CYS A 389 -13.40 2.13 -9.30
CA CYS A 389 -12.35 2.67 -10.16
C CYS A 389 -12.90 3.63 -11.23
N VAL A 390 -13.99 3.26 -11.90
CA VAL A 390 -14.65 4.12 -12.90
C VAL A 390 -15.11 5.44 -12.28
N VAL A 391 -15.75 5.38 -11.10
CA VAL A 391 -16.19 6.59 -10.38
C VAL A 391 -14.98 7.44 -9.97
N LEU A 392 -13.91 6.82 -9.43
CA LEU A 392 -12.69 7.52 -9.06
C LEU A 392 -12.08 8.25 -10.25
N VAL A 393 -11.95 7.58 -11.40
CA VAL A 393 -11.40 8.19 -12.62
C VAL A 393 -12.31 9.31 -13.14
N ALA A 394 -13.62 9.09 -13.17
CA ALA A 394 -14.59 10.11 -13.63
C ALA A 394 -14.54 11.37 -12.77
N VAL A 395 -14.49 11.22 -11.43
CA VAL A 395 -14.37 12.36 -10.51
C VAL A 395 -13.03 13.08 -10.68
N ASN A 396 -11.92 12.35 -10.85
CA ASN A 396 -10.62 12.96 -11.12
C ASN A 396 -10.66 13.79 -12.41
N VAL A 397 -11.08 13.20 -13.53
CA VAL A 397 -11.12 13.89 -14.83
C VAL A 397 -12.04 15.13 -14.80
N ALA A 398 -13.18 15.02 -14.13
CA ALA A 398 -14.16 16.11 -14.09
C ALA A 398 -13.72 17.28 -13.17
N PHE A 399 -13.05 16.99 -12.04
CA PHE A 399 -12.86 17.98 -10.97
C PHE A 399 -11.41 18.42 -10.75
N ILE A 400 -10.40 17.70 -11.25
CA ILE A 400 -8.99 18.15 -11.17
C ILE A 400 -8.80 19.55 -11.80
N PRO A 401 -9.38 19.88 -12.98
CA PRO A 401 -9.19 21.20 -13.56
C PRO A 401 -9.64 22.37 -12.66
N THR A 402 -10.64 22.12 -11.80
CA THR A 402 -11.23 23.18 -10.95
C THR A 402 -10.65 23.17 -9.54
N TYR A 403 -10.40 21.99 -8.97
CA TYR A 403 -10.04 21.83 -7.54
C TYR A 403 -8.62 21.29 -7.32
N GLY A 404 -7.86 21.07 -8.40
CA GLY A 404 -6.51 20.54 -8.31
C GLY A 404 -6.45 19.19 -7.56
N TYR A 405 -5.39 19.01 -6.76
CA TYR A 405 -5.20 17.74 -6.00
C TYR A 405 -6.26 17.47 -4.91
N MET A 406 -7.08 18.48 -4.54
CA MET A 406 -8.21 18.22 -3.64
C MET A 406 -9.25 17.29 -4.28
N ALA A 407 -9.43 17.38 -5.60
CA ALA A 407 -10.29 16.47 -6.35
C ALA A 407 -9.81 15.00 -6.23
N CYS A 408 -8.50 14.76 -6.22
CA CYS A 408 -7.93 13.42 -6.04
C CYS A 408 -8.32 12.80 -4.70
N ALA A 409 -8.27 13.57 -3.61
CA ALA A 409 -8.67 13.10 -2.30
C ALA A 409 -10.17 12.72 -2.25
N TRP A 410 -11.05 13.56 -2.80
CA TRP A 410 -12.49 13.29 -2.88
C TRP A 410 -12.84 12.18 -3.87
N ALA A 411 -12.09 12.03 -4.96
CA ALA A 411 -12.23 10.92 -5.88
C ALA A 411 -12.00 9.57 -5.20
N GLY A 412 -11.00 9.49 -4.31
CA GLY A 412 -10.77 8.32 -3.47
C GLY A 412 -11.97 7.99 -2.58
N VAL A 413 -12.57 9.01 -1.92
CA VAL A 413 -13.79 8.83 -1.11
C VAL A 413 -14.94 8.32 -1.98
N ALA A 414 -15.19 8.94 -3.13
CA ALA A 414 -16.30 8.56 -4.03
C ALA A 414 -16.12 7.14 -4.56
N GLY A 415 -14.91 6.77 -5.00
CA GLY A 415 -14.60 5.43 -5.52
C GLY A 415 -14.78 4.33 -4.47
N TYR A 416 -14.19 4.49 -3.29
CA TYR A 416 -14.32 3.49 -2.23
C TYR A 416 -15.72 3.46 -1.61
N ALA A 417 -16.43 4.60 -1.50
CA ALA A 417 -17.83 4.64 -1.09
C ALA A 417 -18.69 3.85 -2.07
N THR A 418 -18.48 4.01 -3.38
CA THR A 418 -19.21 3.27 -4.42
C THR A 418 -18.99 1.76 -4.26
N ALA A 419 -17.74 1.31 -4.17
CA ALA A 419 -17.43 -0.10 -4.00
C ALA A 419 -18.04 -0.68 -2.71
N MET A 420 -17.95 0.06 -1.60
CA MET A 420 -18.51 -0.30 -0.30
C MET A 420 -20.03 -0.42 -0.35
N LEU A 421 -20.72 0.60 -0.89
CA LEU A 421 -22.19 0.62 -0.96
C LEU A 421 -22.71 -0.51 -1.86
N LEU A 422 -22.11 -0.70 -3.04
CA LEU A 422 -22.48 -1.81 -3.93
C LEU A 422 -22.30 -3.16 -3.23
N SER A 423 -21.16 -3.39 -2.58
CA SER A 423 -20.90 -4.62 -1.83
C SER A 423 -21.90 -4.84 -0.69
N TYR A 424 -22.27 -3.76 0.02
CA TYR A 424 -23.26 -3.83 1.10
C TYR A 424 -24.67 -4.19 0.59
N PHE A 425 -25.18 -3.45 -0.41
CA PHE A 425 -26.54 -3.67 -0.90
C PHE A 425 -26.70 -5.01 -1.61
N VAL A 426 -25.74 -5.41 -2.43
CA VAL A 426 -25.75 -6.71 -3.09
C VAL A 426 -25.57 -7.84 -2.07
N GLY A 427 -24.67 -7.66 -1.11
CA GLY A 427 -24.41 -8.64 -0.04
C GLY A 427 -25.65 -8.93 0.81
N ARG A 428 -26.49 -7.94 1.08
CA ARG A 428 -27.78 -8.14 1.78
C ARG A 428 -28.71 -9.14 1.09
N ARG A 429 -28.62 -9.27 -0.23
CA ARG A 429 -29.46 -10.18 -1.01
C ARG A 429 -28.91 -11.61 -1.03
N TYR A 430 -27.57 -11.78 -1.10
CA TYR A 430 -26.95 -13.10 -1.26
C TYR A 430 -26.49 -13.73 0.04
N TYR A 431 -26.01 -12.92 0.98
CA TYR A 431 -25.51 -13.37 2.28
C TYR A 431 -25.84 -12.32 3.36
N PRO A 432 -27.10 -12.29 3.87
CA PRO A 432 -27.56 -11.23 4.75
C PRO A 432 -26.84 -11.28 6.11
N ILE A 433 -26.01 -10.28 6.37
CA ILE A 433 -25.41 -10.01 7.68
C ILE A 433 -26.10 -8.79 8.28
N ARG A 434 -26.57 -8.91 9.52
CA ARG A 434 -27.23 -7.81 10.25
C ARG A 434 -26.17 -6.95 10.95
N TYR A 435 -25.58 -6.01 10.21
CA TYR A 435 -24.64 -5.05 10.79
C TYR A 435 -25.37 -4.10 11.77
N PRO A 436 -24.74 -3.76 12.92
CA PRO A 436 -25.32 -2.84 13.91
C PRO A 436 -25.17 -1.36 13.46
N LEU A 437 -25.84 -0.99 12.36
CA LEU A 437 -25.69 0.31 11.70
C LEU A 437 -25.99 1.49 12.61
N ARG A 438 -26.95 1.35 13.53
CA ARG A 438 -27.25 2.41 14.52
C ARG A 438 -26.04 2.68 15.40
N SER A 439 -25.43 1.65 15.95
CA SER A 439 -24.23 1.79 16.79
C SER A 439 -23.05 2.35 15.99
N ILE A 440 -22.80 1.84 14.77
CA ILE A 440 -21.77 2.35 13.88
C ILE A 440 -22.04 3.83 13.56
N GLY A 441 -23.28 4.20 13.25
CA GLY A 441 -23.69 5.58 12.97
C GLY A 441 -23.42 6.53 14.14
N VAL A 442 -23.66 6.10 15.37
CA VAL A 442 -23.32 6.91 16.58
C VAL A 442 -21.83 7.21 16.65
N TYR A 443 -20.96 6.20 16.42
CA TYR A 443 -19.52 6.41 16.42
C TYR A 443 -19.05 7.32 15.29
N VAL A 444 -19.63 7.17 14.09
CA VAL A 444 -19.31 8.03 12.94
C VAL A 444 -19.72 9.48 13.24
N LEU A 445 -20.92 9.70 13.77
CA LEU A 445 -21.40 11.05 14.15
C LEU A 445 -20.56 11.65 15.26
N LEU A 446 -20.22 10.88 16.28
CA LEU A 446 -19.35 11.32 17.37
C LEU A 446 -17.96 11.71 16.88
N ALA A 447 -17.37 10.88 16.01
CA ALA A 447 -16.07 11.19 15.39
C ALA A 447 -16.14 12.45 14.52
N ALA A 448 -17.19 12.59 13.71
CA ALA A 448 -17.41 13.78 12.88
C ALA A 448 -17.59 15.04 13.71
N ALA A 449 -18.36 14.98 14.81
CA ALA A 449 -18.53 16.10 15.73
C ALA A 449 -17.21 16.50 16.40
N PHE A 450 -16.43 15.53 16.89
CA PHE A 450 -15.14 15.82 17.51
C PHE A 450 -14.15 16.35 16.47
N PHE A 451 -14.12 15.81 15.27
CA PHE A 451 -13.33 16.35 14.15
C PHE A 451 -13.70 17.80 13.86
N ALA A 452 -15.00 18.13 13.77
CA ALA A 452 -15.46 19.49 13.53
C ALA A 452 -14.99 20.45 14.65
N VAL A 453 -15.11 20.04 15.93
CA VAL A 453 -14.60 20.82 17.06
C VAL A 453 -13.08 21.04 16.95
N MET A 454 -12.31 19.98 16.63
CA MET A 454 -10.85 20.09 16.45
C MET A 454 -10.47 21.09 15.35
N GLN A 455 -11.25 21.14 14.25
CA GLN A 455 -11.02 22.08 13.14
C GLN A 455 -11.42 23.51 13.46
N TRP A 456 -12.35 23.72 14.40
CA TRP A 456 -12.82 25.04 14.78
C TRP A 456 -12.00 25.69 15.90
N LEU A 457 -11.03 24.97 16.46
CA LEU A 457 -10.16 25.55 17.48
C LEU A 457 -9.39 26.74 16.91
N PRO A 458 -9.39 27.90 17.60
CA PRO A 458 -8.71 29.09 17.09
C PRO A 458 -7.22 28.84 16.85
N ALA A 459 -6.73 29.23 15.69
CA ALA A 459 -5.30 29.14 15.36
C ALA A 459 -4.41 29.98 16.30
N ALA A 460 -4.99 31.03 16.90
CA ALA A 460 -4.33 31.89 17.89
C ALA A 460 -4.02 31.19 19.22
N TRP A 461 -4.67 30.07 19.52
CA TRP A 461 -4.39 29.33 20.74
C TRP A 461 -3.00 28.70 20.71
N PRO A 462 -2.29 28.66 21.86
CA PRO A 462 -0.98 27.97 21.89
C PRO A 462 -1.15 26.49 21.60
N LEU A 463 -0.13 25.90 20.98
CA LEU A 463 -0.16 24.51 20.52
C LEU A 463 -0.55 23.52 21.64
N TRP A 464 0.01 23.72 22.85
CA TRP A 464 -0.29 22.83 23.98
C TRP A 464 -1.76 22.85 24.39
N ALA A 465 -2.46 24.02 24.29
CA ALA A 465 -3.87 24.12 24.61
C ALA A 465 -4.74 23.40 23.58
N ARG A 466 -4.44 23.56 22.29
CA ARG A 466 -5.10 22.82 21.19
C ARG A 466 -4.91 21.32 21.32
N LEU A 467 -3.68 20.87 21.57
CA LEU A 467 -3.38 19.44 21.81
C LEU A 467 -4.07 18.92 23.07
N GLY A 468 -4.19 19.74 24.14
CA GLY A 468 -4.92 19.39 25.35
C GLY A 468 -6.39 19.10 25.04
N VAL A 469 -7.08 20.01 24.33
CA VAL A 469 -8.48 19.81 23.92
C VAL A 469 -8.63 18.59 23.05
N ASN A 470 -7.76 18.42 22.06
CA ASN A 470 -7.79 17.27 21.17
C ASN A 470 -7.61 15.95 21.95
N THR A 471 -6.70 15.92 22.92
CA THR A 471 -6.49 14.76 23.80
C THR A 471 -7.74 14.43 24.60
N VAL A 472 -8.42 15.43 25.14
CA VAL A 472 -9.68 15.25 25.89
C VAL A 472 -10.76 14.66 24.98
N LEU A 473 -10.93 15.19 23.77
CA LEU A 473 -11.93 14.69 22.81
C LEU A 473 -11.64 13.23 22.40
N ILE A 474 -10.37 12.89 22.13
CA ILE A 474 -9.94 11.52 21.85
C ILE A 474 -10.20 10.61 23.05
N GLY A 475 -9.89 11.10 24.27
CA GLY A 475 -10.16 10.38 25.51
C GLY A 475 -11.65 10.12 25.73
N LEU A 476 -12.51 11.10 25.45
CA LEU A 476 -13.98 10.95 25.51
C LEU A 476 -14.48 9.91 24.50
N PHE A 477 -13.96 9.91 23.26
CA PHE A 477 -14.30 8.89 22.27
C PHE A 477 -13.89 7.49 22.74
N ALA A 478 -12.67 7.36 23.24
CA ALA A 478 -12.16 6.09 23.77
C ALA A 478 -12.95 5.62 24.99
N ALA A 479 -13.29 6.54 25.92
CA ALA A 479 -14.11 6.24 27.08
C ALA A 479 -15.52 5.77 26.70
N HIS A 480 -16.14 6.43 25.71
CA HIS A 480 -17.43 5.99 25.16
C HIS A 480 -17.34 4.57 24.59
N ALA A 481 -16.30 4.28 23.78
CA ALA A 481 -16.09 2.95 23.22
C ALA A 481 -15.88 1.88 24.29
N VAL A 482 -15.08 2.18 25.33
CA VAL A 482 -14.83 1.27 26.45
C VAL A 482 -16.09 1.03 27.28
N HIS A 483 -16.89 2.07 27.52
CA HIS A 483 -18.11 1.95 28.31
C HIS A 483 -19.17 1.05 27.65
N TYR A 484 -19.40 1.22 26.34
CA TYR A 484 -20.50 0.54 25.63
C TYR A 484 -20.08 -0.73 24.94
N ASP A 485 -18.86 -0.84 24.42
CA ASP A 485 -18.49 -1.94 23.53
C ASP A 485 -17.29 -2.78 24.00
N PHE A 486 -16.41 -2.21 24.83
CA PHE A 486 -15.21 -2.91 25.33
C PHE A 486 -15.17 -2.87 26.88
N PRO A 487 -16.14 -3.47 27.60
CA PRO A 487 -16.15 -3.40 29.04
C PRO A 487 -14.86 -3.99 29.62
N LEU A 488 -14.06 -3.15 30.29
CA LEU A 488 -12.75 -3.54 30.86
C LEU A 488 -12.81 -4.79 31.75
N ARG A 489 -13.98 -5.05 32.35
CA ARG A 489 -14.21 -6.27 33.16
C ARG A 489 -14.13 -7.58 32.37
N ALA A 490 -14.33 -7.54 31.05
CA ALA A 490 -14.25 -8.71 30.16
C ALA A 490 -12.82 -9.01 29.70
N TRP A 491 -11.85 -8.16 29.95
CA TRP A 491 -10.48 -8.34 29.53
C TRP A 491 -9.72 -9.27 30.49
N PRO A 492 -9.03 -10.33 29.99
CA PRO A 492 -8.39 -11.33 30.85
C PRO A 492 -7.32 -10.76 31.79
N VAL A 493 -6.64 -9.69 31.38
CA VAL A 493 -5.56 -9.07 32.14
C VAL A 493 -6.14 -8.04 33.13
N VAL A 494 -7.03 -7.18 32.67
CA VAL A 494 -7.61 -6.07 33.46
C VAL A 494 -8.72 -6.58 34.38
N GLY A 495 -9.50 -7.58 33.94
CA GLY A 495 -10.55 -8.21 34.74
C GLY A 495 -10.04 -8.90 36.01
N ARG A 496 -8.76 -9.37 36.01
CA ARG A 496 -8.13 -9.88 37.25
C ARG A 496 -7.90 -8.81 38.31
N TYR A 497 -7.62 -7.57 37.91
CA TYR A 497 -7.45 -6.46 38.83
C TYR A 497 -8.77 -5.99 39.45
N PHE A 498 -9.85 -6.01 38.68
CA PHE A 498 -11.19 -5.63 39.19
C PHE A 498 -11.86 -6.73 40.03
N ARG A 499 -11.54 -8.02 39.80
CA ARG A 499 -12.03 -9.14 40.65
C ARG A 499 -11.33 -9.24 42.02
N LYS A 500 -10.19 -8.59 42.22
CA LYS A 500 -9.49 -8.55 43.52
C LYS A 500 -9.97 -7.42 44.45
N ARG A 501 -10.89 -6.58 44.00
CA ARG A 501 -11.42 -5.44 44.77
C ARG A 501 -12.94 -5.52 45.04
N SER A 502 -13.60 -6.57 44.64
CA SER A 502 -14.95 -6.97 45.05
C SER A 502 -14.85 -8.30 45.80
#